data_18f732d1f3c23bbdb3c494ef4cfe4c20
#
_entry.id   18f732d1f3c23bbdb3c494ef4cfe4c20
#
_cell.length_a   1.000
_cell.length_b   1.000
_cell.length_c   1.000
_cell.angle_alpha   90.00
_cell.angle_beta   90.00
_cell.angle_gamma   90.00
#
_symmetry.space_group_name_H-M   'P 1'
#
loop_
_entity.id
_entity.type
_entity.pdbx_description
1 polymer ?
#
loop_
_entity_poly.entity_id
_entity_poly.type
_entity_poly.pdbx_seq_one_letter_code
_entity_poly.pdbx_strand_id
1 'polypeptide(L)'
;MIPILQINGTDVSLDASWEEHLRSEIRKPYFAELVEKLNIEYKEVCYPPKDRIFNAFNLCPFDKVKVVILGQDPYHEQGQAMGLSFSVPEKIKLPLSLRNIYKEIHSDLGKPIPISGDLTRWAKQGVLLLNATLTVRAHEANSHQALGWQNFTDAAIKALNKNHEHIVFMLWGNNAKKKKRLIDTERHCIIESCHPVARIKECFRKKVFSCCNEEYVFKEKQFSCCNAYLKRQGLGEIDWLMRTEERENERNER
;
A
#
# COMPACT_ATOMS: atom_id res chain seq x y z
N MET A 1 -17.13 -8.05 5.97
CA MET A 1 -15.92 -8.06 6.84
C MET A 1 -16.11 -9.09 7.93
N ILE A 2 -15.08 -9.87 8.23
CA ILE A 2 -15.07 -10.97 9.19
C ILE A 2 -14.06 -10.62 10.29
N PRO A 3 -14.43 -10.67 11.58
CA PRO A 3 -13.48 -10.52 12.67
C PRO A 3 -12.44 -11.64 12.62
N ILE A 4 -11.16 -11.26 12.57
CA ILE A 4 -10.06 -12.24 12.49
C ILE A 4 -9.11 -12.18 13.69
N LEU A 5 -9.15 -11.09 14.46
CA LEU A 5 -8.43 -10.93 15.72
C LEU A 5 -9.17 -9.96 16.63
N GLN A 6 -8.82 -9.99 17.91
CA GLN A 6 -9.34 -9.07 18.91
C GLN A 6 -8.19 -8.40 19.66
N ILE A 7 -8.23 -7.08 19.78
CA ILE A 7 -7.23 -6.30 20.51
C ILE A 7 -7.93 -5.57 21.67
N ASN A 8 -7.63 -5.97 22.90
CA ASN A 8 -8.19 -5.38 24.12
C ASN A 8 -9.73 -5.25 24.02
N GLY A 9 -10.42 -6.34 23.65
CA GLY A 9 -11.89 -6.40 23.53
C GLY A 9 -12.46 -5.76 22.26
N THR A 10 -11.64 -5.20 21.36
CA THR A 10 -12.10 -4.64 20.09
C THR A 10 -11.88 -5.64 18.96
N ASP A 11 -12.95 -6.01 18.26
CA ASP A 11 -12.87 -6.85 17.06
C ASP A 11 -12.22 -6.08 15.91
N VAL A 12 -11.23 -6.71 15.25
CA VAL A 12 -10.55 -6.17 14.07
C VAL A 12 -10.86 -7.08 12.89
N SER A 13 -11.55 -6.51 11.90
CA SER A 13 -12.15 -7.28 10.80
C SER A 13 -11.38 -7.14 9.51
N LEU A 14 -11.36 -8.24 8.76
CA LEU A 14 -10.79 -8.35 7.41
C LEU A 14 -11.94 -8.52 6.39
N ASP A 15 -11.76 -8.01 5.18
CA ASP A 15 -12.70 -8.26 4.09
C ASP A 15 -12.81 -9.76 3.77
N ALA A 16 -14.01 -10.24 3.48
CA ALA A 16 -14.30 -11.67 3.32
C ALA A 16 -13.49 -12.29 2.16
N SER A 17 -13.25 -11.55 1.09
CA SER A 17 -12.46 -12.03 -0.05
C SER A 17 -11.00 -12.31 0.31
N TRP A 18 -10.43 -11.53 1.23
CA TRP A 18 -9.09 -11.76 1.77
C TRP A 18 -9.06 -12.88 2.81
N GLU A 19 -10.09 -12.94 3.69
CA GLU A 19 -10.16 -13.98 4.73
C GLU A 19 -10.12 -15.37 4.13
N GLU A 20 -10.82 -15.60 3.03
CA GLU A 20 -10.81 -16.88 2.31
C GLU A 20 -9.39 -17.34 1.96
N HIS A 21 -8.57 -16.44 1.43
CA HIS A 21 -7.19 -16.74 1.01
C HIS A 21 -6.18 -16.77 2.17
N LEU A 22 -6.46 -16.09 3.28
CA LEU A 22 -5.57 -15.97 4.44
C LEU A 22 -6.00 -16.81 5.65
N ARG A 23 -7.10 -17.55 5.55
CA ARG A 23 -7.66 -18.35 6.66
C ARG A 23 -6.64 -19.34 7.25
N SER A 24 -5.87 -20.00 6.40
CA SER A 24 -4.82 -20.91 6.86
C SER A 24 -3.67 -20.20 7.57
N GLU A 25 -3.40 -18.96 7.18
CA GLU A 25 -2.35 -18.14 7.78
C GLU A 25 -2.74 -17.64 9.16
N ILE A 26 -3.99 -17.20 9.32
CA ILE A 26 -4.57 -16.72 10.58
C ILE A 26 -4.58 -17.81 11.67
N ARG A 27 -4.63 -19.09 11.27
CA ARG A 27 -4.64 -20.25 12.19
C ARG A 27 -3.25 -20.69 12.64
N LYS A 28 -2.18 -20.10 12.12
CA LYS A 28 -0.80 -20.47 12.48
C LYS A 28 -0.42 -19.94 13.87
N PRO A 29 0.45 -20.64 14.61
CA PRO A 29 0.87 -20.22 15.96
C PRO A 29 1.40 -18.79 16.02
N TYR A 30 2.22 -18.36 15.05
CA TYR A 30 2.78 -17.01 15.03
C TYR A 30 1.70 -15.91 15.01
N PHE A 31 0.52 -16.20 14.42
CA PHE A 31 -0.57 -15.21 14.37
C PHE A 31 -1.21 -15.03 15.74
N ALA A 32 -1.38 -16.11 16.50
CA ALA A 32 -1.81 -16.03 17.89
C ALA A 32 -0.81 -15.23 18.76
N GLU A 33 0.50 -15.54 18.62
CA GLU A 33 1.57 -14.78 19.29
C GLU A 33 1.58 -13.30 18.90
N LEU A 34 1.32 -13.00 17.62
CA LEU A 34 1.17 -11.62 17.14
C LEU A 34 0.00 -10.92 17.86
N VAL A 35 -1.16 -11.57 17.98
CA VAL A 35 -2.33 -11.02 18.67
C VAL A 35 -2.04 -10.75 20.15
N GLU A 36 -1.34 -11.67 20.83
CA GLU A 36 -0.93 -11.48 22.23
C GLU A 36 -0.02 -10.26 22.39
N LYS A 37 0.98 -10.12 21.50
CA LYS A 37 1.88 -8.95 21.48
C LYS A 37 1.10 -7.66 21.22
N LEU A 38 0.16 -7.65 20.28
CA LEU A 38 -0.67 -6.49 19.98
C LEU A 38 -1.57 -6.09 21.18
N ASN A 39 -2.08 -7.05 21.94
CA ASN A 39 -2.82 -6.76 23.17
C ASN A 39 -1.96 -6.06 24.22
N ILE A 40 -0.65 -6.33 24.25
CA ILE A 40 0.30 -5.63 25.13
C ILE A 40 0.59 -4.24 24.56
N GLU A 41 0.96 -4.14 23.29
CA GLU A 41 1.35 -2.88 22.63
C GLU A 41 0.22 -1.84 22.65
N TYR A 42 -1.01 -2.24 22.38
CA TYR A 42 -2.18 -1.34 22.39
C TYR A 42 -2.71 -0.99 23.80
N LYS A 43 -1.96 -1.28 24.87
CA LYS A 43 -2.11 -0.62 26.18
C LYS A 43 -1.52 0.79 26.14
N GLU A 44 -0.56 1.00 25.26
CA GLU A 44 0.03 2.30 24.92
C GLU A 44 -0.55 2.83 23.61
N VAL A 45 -0.15 4.05 23.24
CA VAL A 45 -0.63 4.66 21.98
C VAL A 45 0.07 4.01 20.80
N CYS A 46 -0.72 3.33 19.97
CA CYS A 46 -0.28 2.70 18.72
C CYS A 46 -1.10 3.18 17.52
N TYR A 47 -0.50 3.11 16.34
CA TYR A 47 -1.12 3.50 15.08
C TYR A 47 -1.06 2.35 14.05
N PRO A 48 -2.02 2.32 13.12
CA PRO A 48 -3.27 3.11 13.06
C PRO A 48 -4.22 2.73 14.21
N PRO A 49 -5.37 3.44 14.38
CA PRO A 49 -6.46 2.97 15.22
C PRO A 49 -6.86 1.53 14.87
N LYS A 50 -7.31 0.75 15.86
CA LYS A 50 -7.56 -0.70 15.72
C LYS A 50 -8.48 -1.05 14.55
N ASP A 51 -9.55 -0.28 14.37
CA ASP A 51 -10.52 -0.42 13.27
C ASP A 51 -9.93 -0.18 11.88
N ARG A 52 -8.74 0.41 11.79
CA ARG A 52 -8.05 0.74 10.53
C ARG A 52 -6.85 -0.15 10.21
N ILE A 53 -6.51 -1.11 11.06
CA ILE A 53 -5.33 -1.97 10.85
C ILE A 53 -5.38 -2.66 9.47
N PHE A 54 -6.54 -3.14 9.06
CA PHE A 54 -6.74 -3.84 7.78
C PHE A 54 -7.34 -2.97 6.67
N ASN A 55 -7.32 -1.65 6.78
CA ASN A 55 -7.92 -0.77 5.76
C ASN A 55 -7.38 -1.01 4.34
N ALA A 56 -6.09 -1.36 4.17
CA ALA A 56 -5.54 -1.69 2.86
C ALA A 56 -6.31 -2.84 2.19
N PHE A 57 -6.65 -3.85 2.97
CA PHE A 57 -7.42 -5.02 2.54
C PHE A 57 -8.91 -4.71 2.40
N ASN A 58 -9.47 -3.98 3.37
CA ASN A 58 -10.91 -3.71 3.44
C ASN A 58 -11.38 -2.72 2.35
N LEU A 59 -10.49 -1.84 1.88
CA LEU A 59 -10.79 -0.88 0.81
C LEU A 59 -10.39 -1.38 -0.58
N CYS A 60 -9.62 -2.46 -0.66
CA CYS A 60 -9.22 -3.10 -1.90
C CYS A 60 -9.46 -4.61 -1.80
N PRO A 61 -10.67 -5.11 -2.12
CA PRO A 61 -11.01 -6.53 -2.12
C PRO A 61 -10.04 -7.36 -2.95
N PHE A 62 -9.82 -8.62 -2.56
CA PHE A 62 -8.82 -9.50 -3.17
C PHE A 62 -8.95 -9.54 -4.69
N ASP A 63 -10.15 -9.81 -5.22
CA ASP A 63 -10.41 -9.94 -6.65
C ASP A 63 -10.30 -8.63 -7.45
N LYS A 64 -10.20 -7.50 -6.75
CA LYS A 64 -10.08 -6.17 -7.37
C LYS A 64 -8.64 -5.67 -7.47
N VAL A 65 -7.68 -6.39 -6.89
CA VAL A 65 -6.28 -5.95 -6.87
C VAL A 65 -5.70 -5.95 -8.28
N LYS A 66 -5.25 -4.78 -8.72
CA LYS A 66 -4.53 -4.56 -10.00
C LYS A 66 -3.10 -4.09 -9.76
N VAL A 67 -2.89 -3.32 -8.69
CA VAL A 67 -1.60 -2.73 -8.36
C VAL A 67 -1.32 -2.96 -6.88
N VAL A 68 -0.08 -3.27 -6.53
CA VAL A 68 0.38 -3.34 -5.14
C VAL A 68 1.48 -2.32 -4.94
N ILE A 69 1.29 -1.40 -3.99
CA ILE A 69 2.33 -0.46 -3.55
C ILE A 69 2.75 -0.84 -2.15
N LEU A 70 4.03 -1.21 -1.97
CA LEU A 70 4.53 -1.67 -0.68
C LEU A 70 5.20 -0.54 0.10
N GLY A 71 4.62 -0.21 1.26
CA GLY A 71 5.25 0.59 2.31
C GLY A 71 5.99 -0.29 3.33
N GLN A 72 6.65 0.33 4.29
CA GLN A 72 7.39 -0.36 5.34
C GLN A 72 6.53 -0.55 6.59
N ASP A 73 6.19 0.52 7.27
CA ASP A 73 5.36 0.60 8.47
C ASP A 73 4.45 1.84 8.40
N PRO A 74 3.43 1.94 9.26
CA PRO A 74 2.57 3.13 9.30
C PRO A 74 3.34 4.37 9.74
N TYR A 75 2.83 5.56 9.40
CA TYR A 75 3.28 6.79 10.02
C TYR A 75 3.06 6.73 11.53
N HIS A 76 4.04 7.20 12.30
CA HIS A 76 4.07 7.08 13.77
C HIS A 76 3.64 8.35 14.51
N GLU A 77 3.28 9.43 13.79
CA GLU A 77 2.79 10.66 14.40
C GLU A 77 1.25 10.66 14.49
N GLN A 78 0.73 11.36 15.48
CA GLN A 78 -0.69 11.44 15.76
C GLN A 78 -1.52 11.85 14.55
N GLY A 79 -2.58 11.11 14.27
CA GLY A 79 -3.56 11.41 13.24
C GLY A 79 -3.10 11.12 11.81
N GLN A 80 -1.88 10.61 11.58
CA GLN A 80 -1.37 10.35 10.23
C GLN A 80 -1.77 8.98 9.67
N ALA A 81 -1.58 7.92 10.44
CA ALA A 81 -1.82 6.57 9.96
C ALA A 81 -3.31 6.27 9.82
N MET A 82 -3.69 5.72 8.66
CA MET A 82 -5.07 5.34 8.35
C MET A 82 -5.18 3.93 7.79
N GLY A 83 -4.14 3.08 7.99
CA GLY A 83 -4.11 1.69 7.53
C GLY A 83 -3.86 1.53 6.03
N LEU A 84 -3.44 2.59 5.35
CA LEU A 84 -3.01 2.60 3.94
C LEU A 84 -1.58 3.11 3.87
N SER A 85 -0.70 2.42 3.16
CA SER A 85 0.69 2.86 2.97
C SER A 85 0.74 4.23 2.28
N PHE A 86 1.62 5.12 2.75
CA PHE A 86 1.83 6.49 2.25
C PHE A 86 0.65 7.45 2.41
N SER A 87 -0.54 6.99 2.79
CA SER A 87 -1.76 7.79 2.93
C SER A 87 -1.87 8.46 4.30
N VAL A 88 -2.38 9.69 4.30
CA VAL A 88 -2.77 10.42 5.51
C VAL A 88 -4.16 11.00 5.32
N PRO A 89 -4.94 11.24 6.40
CA PRO A 89 -6.24 11.91 6.31
C PRO A 89 -6.14 13.28 5.63
N GLU A 90 -7.21 13.72 5.00
CA GLU A 90 -7.27 14.92 4.15
C GLU A 90 -6.72 16.20 4.79
N LYS A 91 -6.99 16.40 6.09
CA LYS A 91 -6.58 17.61 6.84
C LYS A 91 -5.14 17.54 7.35
N ILE A 92 -4.44 16.45 7.16
CA ILE A 92 -3.07 16.27 7.63
C ILE A 92 -2.08 16.79 6.59
N LYS A 93 -1.07 17.52 7.06
CA LYS A 93 0.04 17.99 6.21
C LYS A 93 0.70 16.82 5.50
N LEU A 94 0.87 16.93 4.19
CA LEU A 94 1.49 15.88 3.37
C LEU A 94 2.89 15.51 3.87
N PRO A 95 3.14 14.24 4.25
CA PRO A 95 4.48 13.76 4.58
C PRO A 95 5.44 13.87 3.38
N LEU A 96 6.74 13.90 3.66
CA LEU A 96 7.77 14.07 2.62
C LEU A 96 7.71 12.98 1.54
N SER A 97 7.47 11.73 1.96
CA SER A 97 7.31 10.59 1.03
C SER A 97 6.16 10.82 0.05
N LEU A 98 4.98 11.18 0.55
CA LEU A 98 3.81 11.41 -0.29
C LEU A 98 3.98 12.64 -1.19
N ARG A 99 4.59 13.72 -0.68
CA ARG A 99 4.92 14.88 -1.52
C ARG A 99 5.83 14.51 -2.69
N ASN A 100 6.79 13.62 -2.47
CA ASN A 100 7.69 13.18 -3.54
C ASN A 100 6.99 12.23 -4.52
N ILE A 101 6.08 11.37 -4.04
CA ILE A 101 5.21 10.56 -4.90
C ILE A 101 4.36 11.47 -5.81
N TYR A 102 3.74 12.50 -5.27
CA TYR A 102 2.94 13.45 -6.05
C TYR A 102 3.75 14.26 -7.05
N LYS A 103 5.00 14.65 -6.70
CA LYS A 103 5.92 15.28 -7.66
C LYS A 103 6.26 14.36 -8.81
N GLU A 104 6.43 13.06 -8.53
CA GLU A 104 6.68 12.08 -9.58
C GLU A 104 5.46 11.89 -10.48
N ILE A 105 4.25 11.83 -9.92
CA ILE A 105 3.00 11.78 -10.70
C ILE A 105 2.86 13.04 -11.56
N HIS A 106 3.14 14.23 -11.01
CA HIS A 106 3.12 15.48 -11.76
C HIS A 106 4.12 15.46 -12.93
N SER A 107 5.36 15.04 -12.68
CA SER A 107 6.40 14.93 -13.71
C SER A 107 6.07 13.89 -14.79
N ASP A 108 5.41 12.79 -14.40
CA ASP A 108 5.04 11.69 -15.29
C ASP A 108 3.81 12.01 -16.15
N LEU A 109 2.75 12.53 -15.52
CA LEU A 109 1.43 12.66 -16.14
C LEU A 109 1.06 14.11 -16.49
N GLY A 110 1.91 15.09 -16.15
CA GLY A 110 1.68 16.52 -16.46
C GLY A 110 0.49 17.15 -15.73
N LYS A 111 0.03 16.55 -14.62
CA LYS A 111 -1.20 16.97 -13.91
C LYS A 111 -0.88 17.70 -12.61
N PRO A 112 -1.77 18.56 -12.10
CA PRO A 112 -1.56 19.29 -10.84
C PRO A 112 -1.29 18.36 -9.67
N ILE A 113 -0.44 18.83 -8.72
CA ILE A 113 -0.16 18.10 -7.48
C ILE A 113 -1.42 18.16 -6.59
N PRO A 114 -1.96 17.00 -6.11
CA PRO A 114 -3.09 16.98 -5.20
C PRO A 114 -2.79 17.69 -3.87
N ILE A 115 -3.81 18.27 -3.26
CA ILE A 115 -3.73 18.89 -1.93
C ILE A 115 -3.99 17.84 -0.84
N SER A 116 -4.96 16.96 -1.05
CA SER A 116 -5.31 15.89 -0.12
C SER A 116 -4.24 14.81 -0.09
N GLY A 117 -3.96 14.29 1.11
CA GLY A 117 -3.10 13.12 1.33
C GLY A 117 -3.86 11.81 1.40
N ASP A 118 -5.18 11.83 1.26
CA ASP A 118 -6.02 10.63 1.34
C ASP A 118 -6.00 9.84 0.02
N LEU A 119 -5.39 8.66 0.07
CA LEU A 119 -5.27 7.73 -1.05
C LEU A 119 -6.38 6.67 -1.10
N THR A 120 -7.43 6.79 -0.30
CA THR A 120 -8.59 5.87 -0.29
C THR A 120 -9.14 5.66 -1.70
N ARG A 121 -9.11 6.69 -2.54
CA ARG A 121 -9.55 6.62 -3.92
C ARG A 121 -8.69 5.69 -4.78
N TRP A 122 -7.38 5.61 -4.53
CA TRP A 122 -6.53 4.62 -5.20
C TRP A 122 -6.90 3.21 -4.77
N ALA A 123 -7.08 2.99 -3.46
CA ALA A 123 -7.48 1.68 -2.93
C ALA A 123 -8.79 1.18 -3.58
N LYS A 124 -9.80 2.03 -3.67
CA LYS A 124 -11.10 1.71 -4.31
C LYS A 124 -11.01 1.40 -5.81
N GLN A 125 -9.93 1.76 -6.48
CA GLN A 125 -9.67 1.44 -7.89
C GLN A 125 -8.90 0.12 -8.08
N GLY A 126 -8.49 -0.54 -7.00
CA GLY A 126 -7.72 -1.79 -7.03
C GLY A 126 -6.22 -1.60 -6.76
N VAL A 127 -5.83 -0.50 -6.10
CA VAL A 127 -4.46 -0.31 -5.62
C VAL A 127 -4.36 -0.77 -4.17
N LEU A 128 -3.74 -1.91 -3.91
CA LEU A 128 -3.45 -2.39 -2.57
C LEU A 128 -2.29 -1.57 -1.98
N LEU A 129 -2.61 -0.63 -1.08
CA LEU A 129 -1.65 0.22 -0.39
C LEU A 129 -1.19 -0.48 0.91
N LEU A 130 -0.30 -1.46 0.78
CA LEU A 130 0.07 -2.38 1.85
C LEU A 130 1.38 -1.96 2.52
N ASN A 131 1.40 -1.89 3.86
CA ASN A 131 2.64 -1.86 4.63
C ASN A 131 3.11 -3.28 4.97
N ALA A 132 4.43 -3.49 5.03
CA ALA A 132 5.01 -4.77 5.46
C ALA A 132 4.71 -5.06 6.93
N THR A 133 4.65 -4.02 7.77
CA THR A 133 4.23 -4.04 9.18
C THR A 133 2.99 -3.17 9.31
N LEU A 134 1.89 -3.69 9.89
CA LEU A 134 0.60 -3.01 9.86
C LEU A 134 0.34 -2.08 11.04
N THR A 135 1.19 -2.13 12.07
CA THR A 135 1.05 -1.30 13.27
C THR A 135 2.40 -0.71 13.69
N VAL A 136 2.38 0.35 14.49
CA VAL A 136 3.58 1.02 15.00
C VAL A 136 3.24 1.70 16.34
N ARG A 137 4.20 1.78 17.29
CA ARG A 137 4.05 2.57 18.51
C ARG A 137 4.20 4.05 18.18
N ALA A 138 3.47 4.91 18.89
CA ALA A 138 3.56 6.37 18.71
C ALA A 138 5.01 6.84 18.85
N HIS A 139 5.43 7.70 17.91
CA HIS A 139 6.76 8.33 17.85
C HIS A 139 7.96 7.38 17.64
N GLU A 140 7.74 6.07 17.48
CA GLU A 140 8.80 5.07 17.36
C GLU A 140 8.70 4.30 16.02
N ALA A 141 9.29 4.86 14.97
CA ALA A 141 9.33 4.18 13.66
C ALA A 141 9.95 2.76 13.79
N ASN A 142 9.38 1.80 13.07
CA ASN A 142 9.79 0.38 13.07
C ASN A 142 9.61 -0.38 14.40
N SER A 143 9.00 0.19 15.43
CA SER A 143 8.84 -0.44 16.75
C SER A 143 8.18 -1.83 16.68
N HIS A 144 7.27 -2.07 15.73
CA HIS A 144 6.57 -3.34 15.58
C HIS A 144 7.15 -4.27 14.49
N GLN A 145 8.36 -3.98 13.99
CA GLN A 145 8.98 -4.77 12.91
C GLN A 145 9.16 -6.26 13.29
N ALA A 146 9.43 -6.54 14.56
CA ALA A 146 9.67 -7.90 15.07
C ALA A 146 8.41 -8.61 15.58
N LEU A 147 7.22 -8.00 15.53
CA LEU A 147 6.01 -8.61 16.09
C LEU A 147 5.48 -9.82 15.30
N GLY A 148 5.79 -9.91 14.00
CA GLY A 148 5.34 -11.02 13.15
C GLY A 148 4.45 -10.60 11.97
N TRP A 149 4.10 -9.33 11.83
CA TRP A 149 3.29 -8.82 10.72
C TRP A 149 3.79 -9.22 9.34
N GLN A 150 5.12 -9.29 9.15
CA GLN A 150 5.70 -9.60 7.84
C GLN A 150 5.36 -11.02 7.36
N ASN A 151 5.11 -11.97 8.27
CA ASN A 151 4.65 -13.30 7.88
C ASN A 151 3.26 -13.22 7.24
N PHE A 152 2.35 -12.46 7.85
CA PHE A 152 1.00 -12.25 7.36
C PHE A 152 0.97 -11.48 6.03
N THR A 153 1.70 -10.38 5.92
CA THR A 153 1.74 -9.57 4.70
C THR A 153 2.46 -10.27 3.55
N ASP A 154 3.49 -11.08 3.84
CA ASP A 154 4.14 -11.94 2.85
C ASP A 154 3.19 -13.05 2.35
N ALA A 155 2.34 -13.59 3.23
CA ALA A 155 1.30 -14.54 2.83
C ALA A 155 0.26 -13.89 1.91
N ALA A 156 -0.13 -12.64 2.18
CA ALA A 156 -1.03 -11.89 1.29
C ALA A 156 -0.41 -11.68 -0.10
N ILE A 157 0.87 -11.30 -0.19
CA ILE A 157 1.59 -11.18 -1.46
C ILE A 157 1.64 -12.52 -2.20
N LYS A 158 1.93 -13.62 -1.49
CA LYS A 158 1.96 -14.98 -2.08
C LYS A 158 0.58 -15.42 -2.56
N ALA A 159 -0.48 -15.08 -1.83
CA ALA A 159 -1.85 -15.38 -2.25
C ALA A 159 -2.19 -14.66 -3.56
N LEU A 160 -1.87 -13.37 -3.68
CA LEU A 160 -2.02 -12.62 -4.93
C LEU A 160 -1.19 -13.23 -6.06
N ASN A 161 0.08 -13.52 -5.81
CA ASN A 161 0.98 -14.12 -6.79
C ASN A 161 0.46 -15.47 -7.33
N LYS A 162 -0.21 -16.25 -6.48
CA LYS A 162 -0.75 -17.57 -6.86
C LYS A 162 -2.06 -17.48 -7.63
N ASN A 163 -2.95 -16.56 -7.27
CA ASN A 163 -4.35 -16.58 -7.71
C ASN A 163 -4.68 -15.48 -8.75
N HIS A 164 -3.75 -14.57 -9.02
CA HIS A 164 -3.91 -13.53 -10.03
C HIS A 164 -2.90 -13.63 -11.14
N GLU A 165 -3.15 -12.88 -12.19
CA GLU A 165 -2.22 -12.59 -13.27
C GLU A 165 -2.19 -11.08 -13.51
N HIS A 166 -1.08 -10.59 -14.06
CA HIS A 166 -0.94 -9.21 -14.53
C HIS A 166 -1.06 -8.12 -13.44
N ILE A 167 -0.82 -8.45 -12.15
CA ILE A 167 -0.68 -7.43 -11.11
C ILE A 167 0.61 -6.63 -11.35
N VAL A 168 0.55 -5.31 -11.12
CA VAL A 168 1.72 -4.43 -11.09
C VAL A 168 2.19 -4.25 -9.64
N PHE A 169 3.39 -4.72 -9.32
CA PHE A 169 4.02 -4.51 -8.02
C PHE A 169 4.99 -3.32 -8.09
N MET A 170 4.68 -2.23 -7.40
CA MET A 170 5.54 -1.05 -7.29
C MET A 170 6.36 -1.16 -6.01
N LEU A 171 7.66 -1.48 -6.15
CA LEU A 171 8.58 -1.78 -5.05
C LEU A 171 9.57 -0.63 -4.84
N TRP A 172 9.29 0.21 -3.86
CA TRP A 172 10.07 1.42 -3.58
C TRP A 172 11.01 1.26 -2.39
N GLY A 173 12.30 1.27 -2.68
CA GLY A 173 13.38 1.12 -1.70
C GLY A 173 13.72 -0.35 -1.37
N ASN A 174 14.83 -0.54 -0.67
CA ASN A 174 15.44 -1.85 -0.48
C ASN A 174 14.55 -2.85 0.27
N ASN A 175 13.74 -2.38 1.22
CA ASN A 175 12.86 -3.28 1.98
C ASN A 175 11.72 -3.82 1.12
N ALA A 176 11.09 -2.96 0.29
CA ALA A 176 10.08 -3.39 -0.67
C ALA A 176 10.69 -4.32 -1.74
N LYS A 177 11.86 -3.98 -2.29
CA LYS A 177 12.54 -4.79 -3.31
C LYS A 177 12.88 -6.21 -2.85
N LYS A 178 13.14 -6.43 -1.55
CA LYS A 178 13.34 -7.79 -1.00
C LYS A 178 12.11 -8.69 -1.21
N LYS A 179 10.92 -8.11 -1.37
CA LYS A 179 9.69 -8.87 -1.60
C LYS A 179 9.56 -9.40 -3.04
N LYS A 180 10.40 -8.93 -3.98
CA LYS A 180 10.48 -9.46 -5.36
C LYS A 180 10.61 -10.98 -5.40
N ARG A 181 11.31 -11.59 -4.45
CA ARG A 181 11.46 -13.06 -4.31
C ARG A 181 10.14 -13.82 -4.13
N LEU A 182 9.05 -13.12 -3.79
CA LEU A 182 7.70 -13.70 -3.57
C LEU A 182 6.82 -13.58 -4.81
N ILE A 183 7.32 -12.93 -5.88
CA ILE A 183 6.55 -12.52 -7.05
C ILE A 183 7.09 -13.21 -8.28
N ASP A 184 6.22 -13.87 -9.01
CA ASP A 184 6.52 -14.48 -10.31
C ASP A 184 6.52 -13.41 -11.39
N THR A 185 7.70 -13.11 -11.94
CA THR A 185 7.88 -12.08 -12.97
C THR A 185 7.39 -12.50 -14.35
N GLU A 186 7.07 -13.78 -14.58
CA GLU A 186 6.44 -14.25 -15.81
C GLU A 186 4.93 -13.94 -15.82
N ARG A 187 4.32 -13.86 -14.63
CA ARG A 187 2.88 -13.62 -14.45
C ARG A 187 2.56 -12.17 -14.09
N HIS A 188 3.49 -11.45 -13.47
CA HIS A 188 3.26 -10.13 -12.90
C HIS A 188 4.30 -9.12 -13.37
N CYS A 189 3.93 -7.83 -13.33
CA CYS A 189 4.84 -6.74 -13.64
C CYS A 189 5.46 -6.18 -12.35
N ILE A 190 6.77 -5.95 -12.34
CA ILE A 190 7.47 -5.31 -11.23
C ILE A 190 8.07 -3.98 -11.68
N ILE A 191 7.75 -2.91 -10.96
CA ILE A 191 8.33 -1.58 -11.13
C ILE A 191 9.16 -1.27 -9.88
N GLU A 192 10.49 -1.26 -10.02
CA GLU A 192 11.41 -0.99 -8.91
C GLU A 192 11.95 0.44 -8.98
N SER A 193 12.00 1.12 -7.84
CA SER A 193 12.69 2.39 -7.69
C SER A 193 13.31 2.55 -6.30
N CYS A 194 13.97 3.68 -6.04
CA CYS A 194 14.38 4.02 -4.68
C CYS A 194 13.17 4.42 -3.83
N HIS A 195 13.35 4.43 -2.51
CA HIS A 195 12.33 4.93 -1.61
C HIS A 195 12.03 6.43 -1.89
N PRO A 196 10.78 6.89 -1.80
CA PRO A 196 10.41 8.29 -2.10
C PRO A 196 11.17 9.36 -1.31
N VAL A 197 11.72 9.03 -0.13
CA VAL A 197 12.57 9.92 0.68
C VAL A 197 14.05 9.63 0.57
N ALA A 198 14.50 8.86 -0.43
CA ALA A 198 15.93 8.63 -0.64
C ALA A 198 16.68 9.97 -0.78
N ARG A 199 17.86 10.07 -0.15
CA ARG A 199 18.67 11.31 -0.14
C ARG A 199 19.08 11.76 -1.55
N ILE A 200 19.21 10.84 -2.49
CA ILE A 200 19.52 11.12 -3.89
C ILE A 200 18.21 11.35 -4.63
N LYS A 201 17.85 12.61 -4.86
CA LYS A 201 16.59 13.02 -5.52
C LYS A 201 16.37 12.35 -6.89
N GLU A 202 17.45 12.08 -7.64
CA GLU A 202 17.39 11.40 -8.94
C GLU A 202 17.15 9.89 -8.82
N CYS A 203 17.38 9.30 -7.65
CA CYS A 203 17.27 7.86 -7.48
C CYS A 203 15.81 7.37 -7.57
N PHE A 204 14.83 8.14 -7.08
CA PHE A 204 13.42 7.78 -7.21
C PHE A 204 12.93 7.85 -8.67
N ARG A 205 13.65 8.58 -9.53
CA ARG A 205 13.41 8.66 -10.98
C ARG A 205 14.11 7.53 -11.76
N LYS A 206 15.16 6.90 -11.21
CA LYS A 206 15.84 5.75 -11.85
C LYS A 206 15.06 4.47 -11.52
N LYS A 207 14.61 3.76 -12.54
CA LYS A 207 13.69 2.62 -12.42
C LYS A 207 14.20 1.42 -13.18
N VAL A 208 13.87 0.23 -12.68
CA VAL A 208 14.05 -1.03 -13.37
C VAL A 208 12.66 -1.66 -13.49
N PHE A 209 12.33 -2.09 -14.69
CA PHE A 209 11.08 -2.81 -14.98
C PHE A 209 11.40 -4.27 -15.26
N SER A 210 10.61 -5.17 -14.72
CA SER A 210 10.62 -6.59 -15.07
C SER A 210 9.18 -6.99 -15.33
N CYS A 211 8.83 -7.23 -16.58
CA CYS A 211 7.50 -7.70 -16.98
C CYS A 211 7.66 -8.77 -18.05
N CYS A 212 7.09 -9.95 -17.83
CA CYS A 212 6.76 -10.94 -18.87
C CYS A 212 7.82 -11.08 -19.99
N ASN A 213 9.09 -11.33 -19.64
CA ASN A 213 10.23 -11.51 -20.57
C ASN A 213 10.55 -10.34 -21.52
N GLU A 214 9.97 -9.16 -21.34
CA GLU A 214 10.30 -7.96 -22.11
C GLU A 214 10.99 -6.92 -21.21
N GLU A 215 12.24 -6.65 -21.47
CA GLU A 215 13.01 -5.59 -20.83
C GLU A 215 12.62 -4.24 -21.46
N TYR A 216 11.58 -3.61 -20.91
CA TYR A 216 11.20 -2.26 -21.33
C TYR A 216 11.99 -1.23 -20.53
N VAL A 217 12.97 -0.62 -21.15
CA VAL A 217 13.65 0.56 -20.64
C VAL A 217 12.77 1.79 -20.89
N PHE A 218 11.74 1.98 -20.07
CA PHE A 218 11.02 3.25 -20.05
C PHE A 218 11.80 4.24 -19.18
N LYS A 219 12.32 5.27 -19.80
CA LYS A 219 12.93 6.39 -19.08
C LYS A 219 11.84 7.13 -18.29
N GLU A 220 11.90 7.06 -16.97
CA GLU A 220 11.38 8.06 -16.01
C GLU A 220 9.85 8.17 -15.77
N LYS A 221 9.01 7.12 -15.95
CA LYS A 221 7.54 7.29 -15.88
C LYS A 221 6.83 6.08 -15.27
N GLN A 222 6.88 5.90 -13.93
CA GLN A 222 6.34 4.68 -13.31
C GLN A 222 4.82 4.58 -13.30
N PHE A 223 4.10 5.69 -13.21
CA PHE A 223 2.64 5.70 -13.14
C PHE A 223 2.02 5.52 -14.53
N SER A 224 2.56 6.19 -15.54
CA SER A 224 2.14 5.99 -16.93
C SER A 224 2.51 4.59 -17.45
N CYS A 225 3.68 4.05 -17.05
CA CYS A 225 4.06 2.67 -17.38
C CYS A 225 3.13 1.65 -16.71
N CYS A 226 2.77 1.86 -15.44
CA CYS A 226 1.77 1.03 -14.76
C CYS A 226 0.46 0.99 -15.56
N ASN A 227 -0.08 2.14 -15.93
CA ASN A 227 -1.32 2.22 -16.69
C ASN A 227 -1.19 1.62 -18.10
N ALA A 228 -0.06 1.86 -18.79
CA ALA A 228 0.18 1.27 -20.10
C ALA A 228 0.23 -0.27 -20.04
N TYR A 229 0.81 -0.84 -18.97
CA TYR A 229 0.78 -2.28 -18.73
C TYR A 229 -0.64 -2.79 -18.49
N LEU A 230 -1.37 -2.20 -17.52
CA LEU A 230 -2.74 -2.57 -17.21
C LEU A 230 -3.64 -2.54 -18.45
N LYS A 231 -3.54 -1.48 -19.25
CA LYS A 231 -4.30 -1.32 -20.50
C LYS A 231 -4.01 -2.43 -21.50
N ARG A 232 -2.74 -2.83 -21.67
CA ARG A 232 -2.37 -3.94 -22.58
C ARG A 232 -2.94 -5.27 -22.13
N GLN A 233 -3.09 -5.46 -20.81
CA GLN A 233 -3.67 -6.67 -20.24
C GLN A 233 -5.21 -6.63 -20.19
N GLY A 234 -5.85 -5.62 -20.78
CA GLY A 234 -7.31 -5.45 -20.75
C GLY A 234 -7.87 -5.04 -19.39
N LEU A 235 -6.99 -4.64 -18.46
CA LEU A 235 -7.36 -4.13 -17.14
C LEU A 235 -7.56 -2.61 -17.20
N GLY A 236 -8.54 -2.09 -16.44
CA GLY A 236 -8.77 -0.65 -16.37
C GLY A 236 -7.57 0.09 -15.77
N GLU A 237 -7.22 1.23 -16.36
CA GLU A 237 -6.18 2.13 -15.86
C GLU A 237 -6.52 2.68 -14.47
N ILE A 238 -5.51 3.07 -13.70
CA ILE A 238 -5.67 3.76 -12.42
C ILE A 238 -5.67 5.27 -12.68
N ASP A 239 -6.70 5.95 -12.19
CA ASP A 239 -6.70 7.41 -12.09
C ASP A 239 -5.86 7.81 -10.87
N TRP A 240 -4.59 8.12 -11.11
CA TRP A 240 -3.63 8.53 -10.09
C TRP A 240 -3.88 9.95 -9.57
N LEU A 241 -4.85 10.64 -10.15
CA LEU A 241 -5.11 12.05 -9.90
C LEU A 241 -6.42 12.23 -9.15
N MET A 242 -6.48 13.23 -8.32
CA MET A 242 -7.73 13.73 -7.76
C MET A 242 -8.40 14.61 -8.82
N ARG A 243 -9.61 14.26 -9.28
CA ARG A 243 -10.34 15.10 -10.23
C ARG A 243 -10.61 16.46 -9.61
N THR A 244 -10.42 17.50 -10.41
CA THR A 244 -10.75 18.89 -10.05
C THR A 244 -12.26 19.15 -9.98
N GLU A 245 -13.10 18.21 -10.41
CA GLU A 245 -14.56 18.35 -10.42
C GLU A 245 -15.19 18.53 -9.02
N GLU A 246 -14.58 17.95 -7.99
CA GLU A 246 -15.03 18.19 -6.61
C GLU A 246 -14.74 19.63 -6.14
N ARG A 247 -13.78 20.33 -6.76
CA ARG A 247 -13.47 21.74 -6.45
C ARG A 247 -14.43 22.73 -7.08
N GLU A 248 -15.06 22.40 -8.19
CA GLU A 248 -16.05 23.27 -8.83
C GLU A 248 -17.38 23.25 -8.06
N ASN A 249 -17.77 22.08 -7.52
CA ASN A 249 -18.97 21.98 -6.69
C ASN A 249 -18.79 22.69 -5.34
N GLU A 250 -17.63 22.55 -4.66
CA GLU A 250 -17.36 23.27 -3.41
C GLU A 250 -17.21 24.78 -3.58
N ARG A 251 -16.85 25.29 -4.78
CA ARG A 251 -16.83 26.72 -5.10
C ARG A 251 -18.21 27.28 -5.42
N ASN A 252 -19.10 26.45 -5.94
CA ASN A 252 -20.46 26.85 -6.30
C ASN A 252 -21.43 26.74 -5.12
N GLU A 253 -21.04 26.06 -4.02
CA GLU A 253 -21.81 25.97 -2.77
C GLU A 253 -21.39 27.00 -1.70
N ARG A 254 -20.43 27.90 -2.01
CA ARG A 254 -20.02 29.04 -1.17
C ARG A 254 -20.38 30.35 -1.84
#